data_155303198162f6b009a46d0813dcc191
#
_entry.id   155303198162f6b009a46d0813dcc191
#
_cell.length_a   1.000
_cell.length_b   1.000
_cell.length_c   1.000
_cell.angle_alpha   90.00
_cell.angle_beta   90.00
_cell.angle_gamma   90.00
#
_symmetry.space_group_name_H-M   'P 1'
#
loop_
_entity.id
_entity.type
_entity.pdbx_description
1 polymer ?
#
loop_
_entity_poly.entity_id
_entity_poly.type
_entity_poly.pdbx_seq_one_letter_code
_entity_poly.pdbx_strand_id
1 'polypeptide(L)'
;MAKYDIHLPADPYWWDVVDALYEKGAYKEAITAQRHASPTLVDAVTAARRPQIRALLEETQIGASAETIIHAFERMVASAVREFPILASVTRFDIGNARVVAIDLQDVAPQGDALADRQTAVMYMLARQAMVRSWWLGPDMLRSVPEKYRPYHEARIRDIRETPKRICFDEFHRTSRTNAVRSQVIRDVREGRKWGVQIVLASQLLDDFSKDMVDLATGVWICGTAVSDKAISDTAERFGLSDTARWVMRYRLTGPRPSGAPVLLLLSTNEGRYEQHLVNTLGSIELWALSTSVEDVTLRSVLYTSLGAPVARKILARFFPGGTCRQEVRRRVVLRTEKGEIESGATSVVIQELAQELITYSRDETSKAMEK
;
A
#
# COMPACT_ATOMS: atom_id res chain seq x y z
N MET A 1 -6.08 4.76 -32.00
CA MET A 1 -6.20 3.87 -33.14
C MET A 1 -5.20 4.25 -34.26
N ALA A 2 -5.09 5.50 -34.66
CA ALA A 2 -4.11 5.94 -35.70
C ALA A 2 -2.65 5.48 -35.44
N LYS A 3 -2.18 5.49 -34.20
CA LYS A 3 -0.82 5.04 -33.82
C LYS A 3 -0.51 3.58 -34.23
N TYR A 4 -1.53 2.74 -34.30
CA TYR A 4 -1.38 1.29 -34.59
C TYR A 4 -1.93 0.89 -35.96
N ASP A 5 -2.37 1.86 -36.76
CA ASP A 5 -3.02 1.61 -38.05
C ASP A 5 -4.15 0.59 -37.95
N ILE A 6 -5.09 0.87 -37.03
CA ILE A 6 -6.23 0.01 -36.72
C ILE A 6 -7.49 0.58 -37.34
N HIS A 7 -8.13 -0.22 -38.21
CA HIS A 7 -9.43 0.05 -38.78
C HIS A 7 -10.50 -0.75 -38.05
N LEU A 8 -11.51 -0.05 -37.56
CA LEU A 8 -12.64 -0.68 -36.84
C LEU A 8 -13.89 -0.69 -37.73
N PRO A 9 -14.86 -1.59 -37.46
CA PRO A 9 -16.17 -1.57 -38.05
C PRO A 9 -16.85 -0.20 -37.89
N ALA A 10 -17.92 0.06 -38.67
CA ALA A 10 -18.65 1.32 -38.60
C ALA A 10 -19.31 1.55 -37.22
N ASP A 11 -19.69 0.48 -36.53
CA ASP A 11 -20.28 0.51 -35.16
C ASP A 11 -19.53 -0.52 -34.28
N PRO A 12 -18.33 -0.15 -33.75
CA PRO A 12 -17.48 -1.07 -33.05
C PRO A 12 -17.91 -1.22 -31.58
N TYR A 13 -17.88 -2.44 -31.09
CA TYR A 13 -17.89 -2.73 -29.65
C TYR A 13 -16.52 -2.54 -29.05
N TRP A 14 -16.45 -2.31 -27.74
CA TRP A 14 -15.17 -2.27 -27.03
C TRP A 14 -14.31 -3.54 -27.19
N TRP A 15 -14.94 -4.70 -27.38
CA TRP A 15 -14.23 -5.94 -27.64
C TRP A 15 -13.56 -5.96 -29.03
N ASP A 16 -14.10 -5.31 -30.04
CA ASP A 16 -13.44 -5.16 -31.35
C ASP A 16 -12.16 -4.32 -31.20
N VAL A 17 -12.20 -3.30 -30.33
CA VAL A 17 -11.04 -2.48 -30.01
C VAL A 17 -9.98 -3.30 -29.26
N VAL A 18 -10.39 -4.13 -28.29
CA VAL A 18 -9.49 -5.02 -27.55
C VAL A 18 -8.79 -6.00 -28.48
N ASP A 19 -9.55 -6.64 -29.35
CA ASP A 19 -9.07 -7.63 -30.32
C ASP A 19 -8.03 -7.02 -31.26
N ALA A 20 -8.37 -5.90 -31.88
CA ALA A 20 -7.49 -5.22 -32.81
C ALA A 20 -6.19 -4.70 -32.17
N LEU A 21 -6.25 -4.21 -30.92
CA LEU A 21 -5.07 -3.82 -30.16
C LEU A 21 -4.20 -5.02 -29.79
N TYR A 22 -4.83 -6.12 -29.39
CA TYR A 22 -4.14 -7.36 -29.02
C TYR A 22 -3.35 -7.92 -30.22
N GLU A 23 -3.97 -7.99 -31.39
CA GLU A 23 -3.35 -8.47 -32.64
C GLU A 23 -2.13 -7.64 -33.06
N LYS A 24 -2.13 -6.34 -32.75
CA LYS A 24 -0.98 -5.44 -32.95
C LYS A 24 0.08 -5.53 -31.85
N GLY A 25 -0.08 -6.40 -30.85
CA GLY A 25 0.83 -6.52 -29.69
C GLY A 25 0.74 -5.37 -28.72
N ALA A 26 -0.26 -4.48 -28.84
CA ALA A 26 -0.49 -3.33 -27.97
C ALA A 26 -1.22 -3.76 -26.69
N TYR A 27 -0.63 -4.66 -25.91
CA TYR A 27 -1.28 -5.32 -24.77
C TYR A 27 -1.71 -4.34 -23.66
N LYS A 28 -0.95 -3.30 -23.41
CA LYS A 28 -1.30 -2.29 -22.39
C LYS A 28 -2.57 -1.54 -22.76
N GLU A 29 -2.65 -1.12 -24.01
CA GLU A 29 -3.82 -0.42 -24.57
C GLU A 29 -5.03 -1.37 -24.66
N ALA A 30 -4.81 -2.64 -25.03
CA ALA A 30 -5.86 -3.66 -25.05
C ALA A 30 -6.45 -3.90 -23.64
N ILE A 31 -5.61 -3.98 -22.59
CA ILE A 31 -6.07 -4.09 -21.20
C ILE A 31 -6.87 -2.84 -20.79
N THR A 32 -6.46 -1.66 -21.23
CA THR A 32 -7.19 -0.42 -20.97
C THR A 32 -8.56 -0.42 -21.65
N ALA A 33 -8.63 -0.83 -22.91
CA ALA A 33 -9.88 -0.97 -23.65
C ALA A 33 -10.81 -2.01 -23.01
N GLN A 34 -10.26 -3.13 -22.53
CA GLN A 34 -11.02 -4.19 -21.86
C GLN A 34 -11.77 -3.68 -20.63
N ARG A 35 -11.24 -2.68 -19.92
CA ARG A 35 -11.95 -2.09 -18.77
C ARG A 35 -13.29 -1.47 -19.16
N HIS A 36 -13.37 -0.92 -20.35
CA HIS A 36 -14.60 -0.38 -20.90
C HIS A 36 -15.51 -1.47 -21.49
N ALA A 37 -14.94 -2.60 -21.90
CA ALA A 37 -15.69 -3.78 -22.38
C ALA A 37 -16.26 -4.62 -21.22
N SER A 38 -15.80 -4.41 -20.00
CA SER A 38 -16.24 -5.16 -18.81
C SER A 38 -17.49 -4.53 -18.21
N PRO A 39 -18.48 -5.34 -17.76
CA PRO A 39 -19.67 -4.81 -17.11
C PRO A 39 -19.35 -4.11 -15.80
N THR A 40 -20.11 -3.07 -15.49
CA THR A 40 -20.09 -2.36 -14.23
C THR A 40 -21.15 -2.91 -13.27
N LEU A 41 -21.14 -2.44 -12.01
CA LEU A 41 -22.17 -2.83 -11.04
C LEU A 41 -23.57 -2.42 -11.47
N VAL A 42 -23.72 -1.31 -12.22
CA VAL A 42 -25.00 -0.87 -12.78
C VAL A 42 -25.50 -1.83 -13.85
N ASP A 43 -24.61 -2.40 -14.66
CA ASP A 43 -24.98 -3.39 -15.68
C ASP A 43 -25.51 -4.68 -15.05
N ALA A 44 -25.05 -5.02 -13.85
CA ALA A 44 -25.57 -6.17 -13.10
C ALA A 44 -27.07 -6.00 -12.76
N VAL A 45 -27.52 -4.79 -12.42
CA VAL A 45 -28.94 -4.47 -12.19
C VAL A 45 -29.72 -4.65 -13.49
N THR A 46 -29.21 -4.14 -14.60
CA THR A 46 -29.82 -4.30 -15.91
C THR A 46 -29.92 -5.77 -16.32
N ALA A 47 -28.86 -6.56 -16.04
CA ALA A 47 -28.85 -8.00 -16.31
C ALA A 47 -29.88 -8.76 -15.45
N ALA A 48 -30.07 -8.39 -14.18
CA ALA A 48 -31.06 -9.01 -13.30
C ALA A 48 -32.50 -8.85 -13.80
N ARG A 49 -32.78 -7.81 -14.60
CA ARG A 49 -34.09 -7.54 -15.21
C ARG A 49 -34.36 -8.36 -16.46
N ARG A 50 -33.38 -9.10 -16.99
CA ARG A 50 -33.58 -9.90 -18.20
C ARG A 50 -34.63 -10.99 -17.98
N PRO A 51 -35.48 -11.28 -18.99
CA PRO A 51 -36.56 -12.28 -18.84
C PRO A 51 -36.10 -13.62 -18.31
N GLN A 52 -34.93 -14.08 -18.74
CA GLN A 52 -34.35 -15.37 -18.32
C GLN A 52 -34.04 -15.42 -16.83
N ILE A 53 -33.55 -14.30 -16.27
CA ILE A 53 -33.22 -14.19 -14.84
C ILE A 53 -34.49 -14.02 -14.03
N ARG A 54 -35.42 -13.18 -14.53
CA ARG A 54 -36.72 -12.97 -13.88
C ARG A 54 -37.51 -14.27 -13.78
N ALA A 55 -37.58 -15.05 -14.84
CA ALA A 55 -38.29 -16.35 -14.85
C ALA A 55 -37.76 -17.34 -13.80
N LEU A 56 -36.46 -17.24 -13.42
CA LEU A 56 -35.86 -18.09 -12.41
C LEU A 56 -36.11 -17.62 -10.98
N LEU A 57 -36.30 -16.31 -10.77
CA LEU A 57 -36.23 -15.67 -9.45
C LEU A 57 -37.49 -14.83 -9.12
N GLU A 58 -38.45 -14.67 -10.02
CA GLU A 58 -39.58 -13.74 -9.89
C GLU A 58 -40.46 -14.06 -8.68
N GLU A 59 -40.65 -15.34 -8.37
CA GLU A 59 -41.46 -15.82 -7.23
C GLU A 59 -40.64 -15.93 -5.92
N THR A 60 -39.32 -15.74 -6.00
CA THR A 60 -38.47 -15.88 -4.81
C THR A 60 -38.58 -14.65 -3.94
N GLN A 61 -39.17 -14.77 -2.75
CA GLN A 61 -39.32 -13.72 -1.76
C GLN A 61 -38.23 -13.81 -0.70
N ILE A 62 -37.88 -12.66 -0.10
CA ILE A 62 -36.91 -12.57 1.00
C ILE A 62 -37.63 -12.69 2.35
N GLY A 63 -37.51 -13.85 2.99
CA GLY A 63 -38.11 -14.11 4.31
C GLY A 63 -39.64 -13.95 4.29
N ALA A 64 -40.18 -13.24 5.31
CA ALA A 64 -41.60 -12.96 5.44
C ALA A 64 -42.02 -11.66 4.71
N SER A 65 -41.13 -11.02 3.97
CA SER A 65 -41.44 -9.78 3.24
C SER A 65 -42.05 -10.10 1.88
N ALA A 66 -42.92 -9.23 1.39
CA ALA A 66 -43.46 -9.33 0.03
C ALA A 66 -42.44 -8.85 -1.05
N GLU A 67 -41.22 -8.47 -0.64
CA GLU A 67 -40.18 -8.01 -1.55
C GLU A 67 -39.51 -9.19 -2.26
N THR A 68 -39.49 -9.14 -3.58
CA THR A 68 -38.78 -10.15 -4.38
C THR A 68 -37.26 -10.00 -4.27
N ILE A 69 -36.53 -11.09 -4.46
CA ILE A 69 -35.04 -11.07 -4.42
C ILE A 69 -34.44 -10.10 -5.44
N ILE A 70 -35.08 -9.94 -6.61
CA ILE A 70 -34.63 -9.01 -7.66
C ILE A 70 -34.78 -7.57 -7.20
N HIS A 71 -35.92 -7.18 -6.62
CA HIS A 71 -36.15 -5.83 -6.12
C HIS A 71 -35.19 -5.49 -4.96
N ALA A 72 -34.97 -6.43 -4.04
CA ALA A 72 -34.03 -6.24 -2.95
C ALA A 72 -32.60 -6.05 -3.49
N PHE A 73 -32.18 -6.86 -4.48
CA PHE A 73 -30.89 -6.71 -5.14
C PHE A 73 -30.73 -5.34 -5.79
N GLU A 74 -31.72 -4.90 -6.59
CA GLU A 74 -31.72 -3.60 -7.25
C GLU A 74 -31.58 -2.45 -6.23
N ARG A 75 -32.39 -2.51 -5.16
CA ARG A 75 -32.37 -1.50 -4.09
C ARG A 75 -31.02 -1.45 -3.38
N MET A 76 -30.45 -2.61 -3.06
CA MET A 76 -29.15 -2.73 -2.39
C MET A 76 -28.02 -2.18 -3.26
N VAL A 77 -27.99 -2.54 -4.55
CA VAL A 77 -26.99 -2.03 -5.51
C VAL A 77 -27.14 -0.53 -5.70
N ALA A 78 -28.37 -0.04 -5.90
CA ALA A 78 -28.61 1.40 -6.04
C ALA A 78 -28.21 2.19 -4.79
N SER A 79 -28.39 1.63 -3.59
CA SER A 79 -27.93 2.23 -2.35
C SER A 79 -26.40 2.25 -2.27
N ALA A 80 -25.73 1.12 -2.58
CA ALA A 80 -24.29 1.03 -2.57
C ALA A 80 -23.62 1.98 -3.58
N VAL A 81 -24.18 2.12 -4.78
CA VAL A 81 -23.68 3.05 -5.81
C VAL A 81 -23.86 4.51 -5.39
N ARG A 82 -24.96 4.85 -4.73
CA ARG A 82 -25.17 6.22 -4.20
C ARG A 82 -24.21 6.55 -3.06
N GLU A 83 -23.98 5.60 -2.16
CA GLU A 83 -23.07 5.77 -1.03
C GLU A 83 -21.59 5.77 -1.50
N PHE A 84 -21.26 4.90 -2.46
CA PHE A 84 -19.90 4.73 -2.99
C PHE A 84 -19.89 4.71 -4.53
N PRO A 85 -19.96 5.88 -5.21
CA PRO A 85 -20.00 5.95 -6.68
C PRO A 85 -18.80 5.26 -7.37
N ILE A 86 -17.67 5.13 -6.68
CA ILE A 86 -16.48 4.43 -7.19
C ILE A 86 -16.76 2.96 -7.56
N LEU A 87 -17.75 2.31 -6.91
CA LEU A 87 -18.11 0.91 -7.20
C LEU A 87 -18.73 0.72 -8.58
N ALA A 88 -19.32 1.77 -9.16
CA ALA A 88 -19.94 1.75 -10.49
C ALA A 88 -19.02 2.37 -11.56
N SER A 89 -17.86 2.86 -11.20
CA SER A 89 -16.96 3.54 -12.12
C SER A 89 -16.02 2.57 -12.82
N VAL A 90 -15.70 2.85 -14.09
CA VAL A 90 -14.63 2.15 -14.80
C VAL A 90 -13.30 2.43 -14.09
N THR A 91 -12.53 1.39 -13.80
CA THR A 91 -11.24 1.51 -13.14
C THR A 91 -10.27 2.36 -13.97
N ARG A 92 -9.90 3.53 -13.49
CA ARG A 92 -8.92 4.43 -14.11
C ARG A 92 -7.49 4.18 -13.65
N PHE A 93 -7.35 3.43 -12.58
CA PHE A 93 -6.08 3.12 -11.96
C PHE A 93 -5.37 1.99 -12.71
N ASP A 94 -4.13 2.20 -13.12
CA ASP A 94 -3.30 1.20 -13.80
C ASP A 94 -1.98 1.01 -13.06
N ILE A 95 -1.82 -0.16 -12.48
CA ILE A 95 -0.56 -0.58 -11.84
C ILE A 95 0.47 -0.97 -12.92
N GLY A 96 0.00 -1.37 -14.10
CA GLY A 96 0.86 -1.88 -15.16
C GLY A 96 1.72 -3.06 -14.69
N ASN A 97 3.02 -2.97 -14.97
CA ASN A 97 4.05 -3.93 -14.55
C ASN A 97 4.83 -3.47 -13.32
N ALA A 98 4.29 -2.56 -12.51
CA ALA A 98 4.97 -2.08 -11.32
C ALA A 98 5.19 -3.24 -10.33
N ARG A 99 6.45 -3.43 -9.93
CA ARG A 99 6.85 -4.47 -8.97
C ARG A 99 6.65 -4.05 -7.52
N VAL A 100 6.63 -2.76 -7.27
CA VAL A 100 6.36 -2.16 -5.96
C VAL A 100 5.25 -1.13 -6.13
N VAL A 101 4.19 -1.29 -5.37
CA VAL A 101 3.03 -0.39 -5.39
C VAL A 101 2.71 0.00 -3.95
N ALA A 102 2.54 1.27 -3.70
CA ALA A 102 2.02 1.79 -2.43
C ALA A 102 0.74 2.57 -2.70
N ILE A 103 -0.28 2.34 -1.90
CA ILE A 103 -1.54 3.08 -1.94
C ILE A 103 -1.73 3.72 -0.57
N ASP A 104 -1.78 5.04 -0.53
CA ASP A 104 -2.15 5.78 0.66
C ASP A 104 -3.67 5.83 0.78
N LEU A 105 -4.19 5.39 1.93
CA LEU A 105 -5.61 5.37 2.25
C LEU A 105 -5.99 6.41 3.32
N GLN A 106 -5.06 7.26 3.75
CA GLN A 106 -5.27 8.16 4.87
C GLN A 106 -6.50 9.05 4.68
N ASP A 107 -6.65 9.65 3.50
CA ASP A 107 -7.71 10.60 3.22
C ASP A 107 -9.06 9.96 2.87
N VAL A 108 -9.05 8.67 2.50
CA VAL A 108 -10.25 7.97 2.01
C VAL A 108 -10.77 6.88 2.96
N ALA A 109 -10.02 6.57 4.01
CA ALA A 109 -10.39 5.60 5.04
C ALA A 109 -10.51 6.30 6.41
N PRO A 110 -11.59 7.05 6.65
CA PRO A 110 -11.81 7.76 7.90
C PRO A 110 -12.05 6.80 9.05
N GLN A 111 -11.82 7.28 10.26
CA GLN A 111 -12.19 6.60 11.52
C GLN A 111 -13.31 7.38 12.21
N GLY A 112 -14.23 6.69 12.85
CA GLY A 112 -15.30 7.36 13.58
C GLY A 112 -16.54 6.51 13.78
N ASP A 113 -17.61 6.84 13.09
CA ASP A 113 -18.91 6.17 13.19
C ASP A 113 -19.06 4.96 12.24
N ALA A 114 -20.23 4.34 12.24
CA ALA A 114 -20.53 3.17 11.43
C ALA A 114 -20.43 3.45 9.90
N LEU A 115 -20.64 4.69 9.46
CA LEU A 115 -20.48 5.08 8.05
C LEU A 115 -18.99 5.14 7.69
N ALA A 116 -18.17 5.75 8.53
CA ALA A 116 -16.73 5.80 8.40
C ALA A 116 -16.11 4.40 8.36
N ASP A 117 -16.56 3.49 9.26
CA ASP A 117 -16.08 2.10 9.29
C ASP A 117 -16.45 1.35 7.98
N ARG A 118 -17.63 1.58 7.41
CA ARG A 118 -18.03 1.01 6.11
C ARG A 118 -17.18 1.58 4.98
N GLN A 119 -16.97 2.88 4.94
CA GLN A 119 -16.12 3.51 3.94
C GLN A 119 -14.69 2.96 4.02
N THR A 120 -14.14 2.85 5.20
CA THR A 120 -12.81 2.25 5.43
C THR A 120 -12.76 0.81 4.91
N ALA A 121 -13.78 -0.01 5.21
CA ALA A 121 -13.84 -1.38 4.69
C ALA A 121 -13.86 -1.42 3.16
N VAL A 122 -14.69 -0.59 2.52
CA VAL A 122 -14.77 -0.51 1.05
C VAL A 122 -13.43 -0.08 0.45
N MET A 123 -12.78 0.97 0.98
CA MET A 123 -11.53 1.47 0.43
C MET A 123 -10.37 0.47 0.58
N TYR A 124 -10.25 -0.20 1.73
CA TYR A 124 -9.26 -1.27 1.91
C TYR A 124 -9.49 -2.45 0.96
N MET A 125 -10.74 -2.88 0.79
CA MET A 125 -11.06 -3.99 -0.12
C MET A 125 -10.83 -3.62 -1.59
N LEU A 126 -11.16 -2.39 -2.01
CA LEU A 126 -10.88 -1.90 -3.36
C LEU A 126 -9.38 -1.78 -3.62
N ALA A 127 -8.62 -1.21 -2.69
CA ALA A 127 -7.17 -1.09 -2.79
C ALA A 127 -6.53 -2.48 -2.92
N ARG A 128 -6.92 -3.42 -2.05
CA ARG A 128 -6.47 -4.81 -2.14
C ARG A 128 -6.82 -5.43 -3.50
N GLN A 129 -8.06 -5.31 -3.94
CA GLN A 129 -8.51 -5.87 -5.22
C GLN A 129 -7.72 -5.27 -6.39
N ALA A 130 -7.50 -3.96 -6.39
CA ALA A 130 -6.72 -3.29 -7.42
C ALA A 130 -5.28 -3.80 -7.50
N MET A 131 -4.63 -4.03 -6.34
CA MET A 131 -3.24 -4.45 -6.28
C MET A 131 -3.02 -5.94 -6.55
N VAL A 132 -3.87 -6.80 -5.99
CA VAL A 132 -3.54 -8.23 -5.89
C VAL A 132 -4.46 -9.18 -6.65
N ARG A 133 -5.49 -8.69 -7.32
CA ARG A 133 -6.46 -9.54 -8.04
C ARG A 133 -5.83 -10.59 -8.96
N SER A 134 -4.73 -10.24 -9.62
CA SER A 134 -4.03 -11.13 -10.54
C SER A 134 -3.18 -12.19 -9.84
N TRP A 135 -2.88 -12.04 -8.56
CA TRP A 135 -2.00 -12.95 -7.82
C TRP A 135 -2.64 -14.30 -7.52
N TRP A 136 -3.98 -14.35 -7.58
CA TRP A 136 -4.79 -15.54 -7.33
C TRP A 136 -5.20 -16.26 -8.62
N LEU A 137 -4.59 -15.91 -9.76
CA LEU A 137 -4.86 -16.55 -11.03
C LEU A 137 -4.16 -17.90 -11.10
N GLY A 138 -4.94 -18.94 -11.44
CA GLY A 138 -4.44 -20.30 -11.63
C GLY A 138 -4.67 -20.81 -13.06
N PRO A 139 -4.02 -21.91 -13.46
CA PRO A 139 -4.18 -22.52 -14.78
C PRO A 139 -5.64 -22.88 -15.12
N ASP A 140 -6.44 -23.20 -14.12
CA ASP A 140 -7.86 -23.55 -14.32
C ASP A 140 -8.67 -22.41 -14.95
N MET A 141 -8.26 -21.18 -14.76
CA MET A 141 -8.91 -20.00 -15.34
C MET A 141 -8.72 -19.92 -16.87
N LEU A 142 -7.71 -20.59 -17.42
CA LEU A 142 -7.47 -20.63 -18.86
C LEU A 142 -8.59 -21.31 -19.63
N ARG A 143 -9.39 -22.15 -18.95
CA ARG A 143 -10.53 -22.84 -19.57
C ARG A 143 -11.61 -21.86 -20.07
N SER A 144 -11.77 -20.73 -19.40
CA SER A 144 -12.74 -19.68 -19.75
C SER A 144 -12.16 -18.60 -20.66
N VAL A 145 -10.85 -18.65 -20.94
CA VAL A 145 -10.17 -17.65 -21.79
C VAL A 145 -10.31 -18.06 -23.27
N PRO A 146 -10.75 -17.15 -24.17
CA PRO A 146 -10.76 -17.39 -25.60
C PRO A 146 -9.39 -17.85 -26.10
N GLU A 147 -9.38 -18.79 -27.04
CA GLU A 147 -8.15 -19.45 -27.51
C GLU A 147 -7.05 -18.48 -27.95
N LYS A 148 -7.44 -17.43 -28.67
CA LYS A 148 -6.52 -16.39 -29.15
C LYS A 148 -5.73 -15.68 -28.04
N TYR A 149 -6.26 -15.59 -26.82
CA TYR A 149 -5.61 -14.93 -25.68
C TYR A 149 -4.87 -15.90 -24.75
N ARG A 150 -5.06 -17.23 -24.89
CA ARG A 150 -4.44 -18.23 -24.01
C ARG A 150 -2.92 -18.09 -23.90
N PRO A 151 -2.15 -17.97 -25.00
CA PRO A 151 -0.69 -17.88 -24.89
C PRO A 151 -0.22 -16.72 -24.00
N TYR A 152 -0.87 -15.56 -24.11
CA TYR A 152 -0.57 -14.39 -23.28
C TYR A 152 -0.88 -14.66 -21.81
N HIS A 153 -2.05 -15.23 -21.52
CA HIS A 153 -2.47 -15.50 -20.14
C HIS A 153 -1.68 -16.66 -19.51
N GLU A 154 -1.29 -17.67 -20.26
CA GLU A 154 -0.41 -18.76 -19.79
C GLU A 154 0.95 -18.22 -19.34
N ALA A 155 1.59 -17.42 -20.18
CA ALA A 155 2.87 -16.80 -19.85
C ALA A 155 2.75 -15.90 -18.60
N ARG A 156 1.69 -15.10 -18.52
CA ARG A 156 1.42 -14.24 -17.37
C ARG A 156 1.14 -15.01 -16.08
N ILE A 157 0.34 -16.06 -16.12
CA ILE A 157 0.02 -16.89 -14.94
C ILE A 157 1.29 -17.58 -14.44
N ARG A 158 2.13 -18.08 -15.34
CA ARG A 158 3.42 -18.68 -15.00
C ARG A 158 4.32 -17.68 -14.27
N ASP A 159 4.54 -16.51 -14.84
CA ASP A 159 5.36 -15.45 -14.23
C ASP A 159 4.83 -15.05 -12.84
N ILE A 160 3.52 -14.84 -12.72
CA ILE A 160 2.89 -14.52 -11.43
C ILE A 160 3.08 -15.63 -10.40
N ARG A 161 2.97 -16.90 -10.78
CA ARG A 161 3.10 -18.01 -9.84
C ARG A 161 4.54 -18.25 -9.39
N GLU A 162 5.52 -18.02 -10.25
CA GLU A 162 6.94 -18.17 -9.96
C GLU A 162 7.50 -16.99 -9.16
N THR A 163 6.89 -15.82 -9.28
CA THR A 163 7.35 -14.61 -8.58
C THR A 163 6.85 -14.58 -7.13
N PRO A 164 7.74 -14.47 -6.12
CA PRO A 164 7.34 -14.23 -4.74
C PRO A 164 6.62 -12.88 -4.60
N LYS A 165 5.58 -12.86 -3.79
CA LYS A 165 4.71 -11.68 -3.63
C LYS A 165 4.58 -11.33 -2.15
N ARG A 166 4.39 -10.02 -1.86
CA ARG A 166 4.20 -9.53 -0.49
C ARG A 166 3.11 -8.48 -0.47
N ILE A 167 2.17 -8.62 0.48
CA ILE A 167 1.20 -7.58 0.83
C ILE A 167 1.58 -7.05 2.20
N CYS A 168 1.77 -5.74 2.31
CA CYS A 168 2.03 -5.06 3.57
C CYS A 168 0.83 -4.20 3.94
N PHE A 169 0.33 -4.37 5.15
CA PHE A 169 -0.65 -3.49 5.78
C PHE A 169 0.09 -2.70 6.86
N ASP A 170 0.36 -1.44 6.58
CA ASP A 170 0.88 -0.51 7.56
C ASP A 170 -0.26 0.11 8.36
N GLU A 171 0.00 0.52 9.60
CA GLU A 171 -1.00 1.06 10.53
C GLU A 171 -2.25 0.15 10.65
N PHE A 172 -2.03 -1.17 10.81
CA PHE A 172 -3.09 -2.19 10.79
C PHE A 172 -4.19 -1.95 11.83
N HIS A 173 -3.90 -1.19 12.90
CA HIS A 173 -4.88 -0.76 13.89
C HIS A 173 -6.07 -0.01 13.28
N ARG A 174 -5.88 0.67 12.14
CA ARG A 174 -6.97 1.35 11.42
C ARG A 174 -8.09 0.41 10.97
N THR A 175 -7.81 -0.89 10.90
CA THR A 175 -8.82 -1.92 10.56
C THR A 175 -9.55 -2.49 11.78
N SER A 176 -9.27 -2.00 13.00
CA SER A 176 -9.77 -2.58 14.26
C SER A 176 -11.30 -2.71 14.31
N ARG A 177 -12.02 -1.79 13.68
CA ARG A 177 -13.49 -1.77 13.62
C ARG A 177 -14.07 -2.37 12.35
N THR A 178 -13.24 -2.88 11.43
CA THR A 178 -13.65 -3.39 10.12
C THR A 178 -13.47 -4.90 10.01
N ASN A 179 -14.40 -5.67 10.56
CA ASN A 179 -14.34 -7.13 10.56
C ASN A 179 -14.18 -7.76 9.17
N ALA A 180 -14.76 -7.14 8.14
CA ALA A 180 -14.65 -7.63 6.77
C ALA A 180 -13.19 -7.63 6.28
N VAL A 181 -12.44 -6.56 6.54
CA VAL A 181 -11.02 -6.45 6.19
C VAL A 181 -10.19 -7.46 6.98
N ARG A 182 -10.39 -7.54 8.29
CA ARG A 182 -9.67 -8.49 9.16
C ARG A 182 -9.90 -9.94 8.77
N SER A 183 -11.14 -10.31 8.48
CA SER A 183 -11.49 -11.65 8.00
C SER A 183 -10.84 -11.96 6.65
N GLN A 184 -10.76 -10.99 5.75
CA GLN A 184 -10.07 -11.16 4.47
C GLN A 184 -8.56 -11.34 4.66
N VAL A 185 -7.94 -10.56 5.55
CA VAL A 185 -6.51 -10.70 5.87
C VAL A 185 -6.20 -12.08 6.45
N ILE A 186 -7.02 -12.58 7.38
CA ILE A 186 -6.85 -13.94 7.93
C ILE A 186 -6.96 -14.99 6.82
N ARG A 187 -7.89 -14.84 5.89
CA ARG A 187 -8.02 -15.72 4.73
C ARG A 187 -6.76 -15.66 3.85
N ASP A 188 -6.26 -14.46 3.56
CA ASP A 188 -5.04 -14.26 2.80
C ASP A 188 -3.81 -14.90 3.46
N VAL A 189 -3.70 -14.84 4.79
CA VAL A 189 -2.65 -15.51 5.55
C VAL A 189 -2.74 -17.03 5.41
N ARG A 190 -3.92 -17.59 5.55
CA ARG A 190 -4.15 -19.06 5.46
C ARG A 190 -3.90 -19.60 4.06
N GLU A 191 -4.28 -18.87 3.03
CA GLU A 191 -4.21 -19.31 1.63
C GLU A 191 -2.93 -18.83 0.92
N GLY A 192 -2.28 -17.81 1.42
CA GLY A 192 -1.16 -17.11 0.76
C GLY A 192 0.00 -18.03 0.39
N ARG A 193 0.31 -19.02 1.24
CA ARG A 193 1.39 -19.99 0.98
C ARG A 193 1.21 -20.71 -0.36
N LYS A 194 -0.02 -21.12 -0.71
CA LYS A 194 -0.34 -21.80 -1.97
C LYS A 194 0.00 -20.94 -3.20
N TRP A 195 -0.05 -19.62 -3.03
CA TRP A 195 0.13 -18.65 -4.09
C TRP A 195 1.48 -17.91 -4.04
N GLY A 196 2.37 -18.30 -3.13
CA GLY A 196 3.64 -17.61 -2.92
C GLY A 196 3.48 -16.17 -2.42
N VAL A 197 2.42 -15.91 -1.64
CA VAL A 197 2.11 -14.59 -1.08
C VAL A 197 2.47 -14.56 0.40
N GLN A 198 3.32 -13.61 0.78
CA GLN A 198 3.61 -13.25 2.16
C GLN A 198 2.73 -12.08 2.59
N ILE A 199 2.15 -12.18 3.78
CA ILE A 199 1.40 -11.09 4.40
C ILE A 199 2.26 -10.49 5.52
N VAL A 200 2.38 -9.17 5.54
CA VAL A 200 3.05 -8.41 6.59
C VAL A 200 2.06 -7.44 7.19
N LEU A 201 1.92 -7.48 8.50
CA LEU A 201 1.05 -6.60 9.27
C LEU A 201 1.93 -5.77 10.21
N ALA A 202 1.85 -4.46 10.13
CA ALA A 202 2.52 -3.54 11.04
C ALA A 202 1.50 -2.75 11.85
N SER A 203 1.67 -2.72 13.17
CA SER A 203 0.81 -1.98 14.09
C SER A 203 1.54 -1.58 15.37
N GLN A 204 0.97 -0.64 16.08
CA GLN A 204 1.56 -0.07 17.30
C GLN A 204 1.15 -0.82 18.57
N LEU A 205 0.01 -1.51 18.54
CA LEU A 205 -0.54 -2.22 19.70
C LEU A 205 -0.59 -3.73 19.47
N LEU A 206 -0.27 -4.49 20.51
CA LEU A 206 -0.33 -5.94 20.50
C LEU A 206 -1.76 -6.45 20.26
N ASP A 207 -2.76 -5.77 20.79
CA ASP A 207 -4.17 -6.15 20.69
C ASP A 207 -4.77 -5.99 19.29
N ASP A 208 -4.06 -5.32 18.39
CA ASP A 208 -4.45 -5.26 16.99
C ASP A 208 -4.33 -6.61 16.27
N PHE A 209 -3.52 -7.51 16.80
CA PHE A 209 -3.32 -8.84 16.26
C PHE A 209 -4.19 -9.87 16.98
N SER A 210 -5.12 -10.47 16.25
CA SER A 210 -5.92 -11.58 16.79
C SER A 210 -5.05 -12.80 17.11
N LYS A 211 -5.57 -13.71 17.93
CA LYS A 211 -4.88 -14.97 18.22
C LYS A 211 -4.51 -15.73 16.95
N ASP A 212 -5.42 -15.83 15.99
CA ASP A 212 -5.18 -16.52 14.71
C ASP A 212 -4.02 -15.89 13.92
N MET A 213 -3.87 -14.57 13.95
CA MET A 213 -2.76 -13.87 13.27
C MET A 213 -1.42 -14.19 13.94
N VAL A 214 -1.41 -14.23 15.28
CA VAL A 214 -0.21 -14.57 16.06
C VAL A 214 0.19 -16.03 15.84
N ASP A 215 -0.77 -16.96 15.91
CA ASP A 215 -0.53 -18.41 15.78
C ASP A 215 -0.02 -18.78 14.36
N LEU A 216 -0.40 -18.02 13.35
CA LEU A 216 0.01 -18.21 11.95
C LEU A 216 1.30 -17.42 11.59
N ALA A 217 1.80 -16.56 12.47
CA ALA A 217 2.98 -15.76 12.20
C ALA A 217 4.25 -16.63 12.18
N THR A 218 5.00 -16.54 11.09
CA THR A 218 6.31 -17.19 10.95
C THR A 218 7.46 -16.27 11.31
N GLY A 219 7.25 -14.96 11.30
CA GLY A 219 8.22 -13.95 11.69
C GLY A 219 7.53 -12.82 12.44
N VAL A 220 8.09 -12.43 13.60
CA VAL A 220 7.62 -11.31 14.41
C VAL A 220 8.77 -10.35 14.65
N TRP A 221 8.56 -9.09 14.32
CA TRP A 221 9.53 -8.01 14.49
C TRP A 221 9.02 -7.07 15.58
N ILE A 222 9.73 -7.01 16.70
CA ILE A 222 9.43 -6.09 17.81
C ILE A 222 10.40 -4.92 17.72
N CYS A 223 9.93 -3.77 17.20
CA CYS A 223 10.77 -2.62 16.85
C CYS A 223 10.90 -1.59 17.98
N GLY A 224 10.14 -1.70 19.04
CA GLY A 224 10.19 -0.79 20.18
C GLY A 224 9.63 -1.45 21.40
N THR A 225 9.83 -0.85 22.56
CA THR A 225 9.25 -1.37 23.79
C THR A 225 8.23 -0.40 24.35
N ALA A 226 7.16 -0.96 24.81
CA ALA A 226 6.35 -0.31 25.82
C ALA A 226 7.23 -0.14 27.09
N VAL A 227 7.18 1.02 27.68
CA VAL A 227 8.01 1.39 28.84
C VAL A 227 7.59 0.60 30.10
N SER A 228 6.43 -0.06 30.11
CA SER A 228 5.91 -0.75 31.29
C SER A 228 6.28 -2.24 31.30
N ASP A 229 6.62 -2.75 32.49
CA ASP A 229 6.89 -4.17 32.71
C ASP A 229 5.70 -5.04 32.34
N LYS A 230 4.47 -4.56 32.51
CA LYS A 230 3.25 -5.24 32.12
C LYS A 230 3.22 -5.49 30.61
N ALA A 231 3.46 -4.46 29.80
CA ALA A 231 3.42 -4.59 28.35
C ALA A 231 4.52 -5.54 27.82
N ILE A 232 5.70 -5.53 28.47
CA ILE A 232 6.75 -6.52 28.16
C ILE A 232 6.29 -7.94 28.50
N SER A 233 5.65 -8.10 29.66
CA SER A 233 5.13 -9.42 30.11
C SER A 233 4.04 -9.91 29.18
N ASP A 234 3.05 -9.06 28.83
CA ASP A 234 1.96 -9.40 27.93
C ASP A 234 2.46 -9.79 26.53
N THR A 235 3.45 -9.07 26.02
CA THR A 235 4.09 -9.38 24.74
C THR A 235 4.84 -10.71 24.80
N ALA A 236 5.58 -10.91 25.89
CA ALA A 236 6.37 -12.12 26.09
C ALA A 236 5.48 -13.36 26.24
N GLU A 237 4.36 -13.24 26.93
CA GLU A 237 3.37 -14.30 27.06
C GLU A 237 2.71 -14.61 25.72
N ARG A 238 2.25 -13.57 25.01
CA ARG A 238 1.58 -13.68 23.71
C ARG A 238 2.44 -14.39 22.67
N PHE A 239 3.73 -14.08 22.63
CA PHE A 239 4.67 -14.68 21.68
C PHE A 239 5.55 -15.78 22.26
N GLY A 240 5.37 -16.17 23.54
CA GLY A 240 6.16 -17.20 24.20
C GLY A 240 7.66 -16.91 24.21
N LEU A 241 8.07 -15.68 24.60
CA LEU A 241 9.46 -15.25 24.58
C LEU A 241 10.27 -15.79 25.75
N SER A 242 11.57 -16.05 25.50
CA SER A 242 12.53 -16.41 26.54
C SER A 242 12.79 -15.25 27.52
N ASP A 243 13.40 -15.56 28.67
CA ASP A 243 13.82 -14.53 29.63
C ASP A 243 14.91 -13.61 29.03
N THR A 244 15.76 -14.16 28.16
CA THR A 244 16.73 -13.36 27.40
C THR A 244 16.05 -12.36 26.50
N ALA A 245 15.02 -12.77 25.75
CA ALA A 245 14.25 -11.87 24.90
C ALA A 245 13.53 -10.78 25.71
N ARG A 246 12.97 -11.12 26.87
CA ARG A 246 12.38 -10.16 27.82
C ARG A 246 13.41 -9.14 28.27
N TRP A 247 14.61 -9.58 28.61
CA TRP A 247 15.71 -8.69 28.97
C TRP A 247 16.11 -7.75 27.82
N VAL A 248 16.20 -8.29 26.59
CA VAL A 248 16.47 -7.49 25.39
C VAL A 248 15.38 -6.44 25.18
N MET A 249 14.12 -6.79 25.30
CA MET A 249 13.00 -5.86 25.19
C MET A 249 13.14 -4.71 26.21
N ARG A 250 13.48 -5.03 27.45
CA ARG A 250 13.57 -4.04 28.53
C ARG A 250 14.77 -3.08 28.36
N TYR A 251 15.91 -3.58 27.96
CA TYR A 251 17.17 -2.82 28.06
C TYR A 251 17.81 -2.49 26.71
N ARG A 252 17.42 -3.14 25.63
CA ARG A 252 18.06 -2.98 24.32
C ARG A 252 17.18 -2.35 23.27
N LEU A 253 15.87 -2.54 23.29
CA LEU A 253 14.96 -1.94 22.33
C LEU A 253 14.59 -0.50 22.73
N THR A 254 15.53 0.40 22.72
CA THR A 254 15.38 1.77 23.22
C THR A 254 15.06 2.79 22.12
N GLY A 255 14.60 2.34 20.96
CA GLY A 255 14.34 3.18 19.78
C GLY A 255 15.58 3.45 18.93
N PRO A 256 15.43 4.20 17.83
CA PRO A 256 16.51 4.50 16.90
C PRO A 256 17.66 5.25 17.57
N ARG A 257 18.91 4.87 17.22
CA ARG A 257 20.16 5.47 17.67
C ARG A 257 21.05 5.80 16.47
N PRO A 258 22.12 6.60 16.63
CA PRO A 258 23.07 6.81 15.54
C PRO A 258 23.68 5.51 14.98
N SER A 259 23.77 4.46 15.78
CA SER A 259 24.24 3.14 15.38
C SER A 259 23.19 2.28 14.69
N GLY A 260 21.96 2.75 14.56
CA GLY A 260 20.83 2.06 13.97
C GLY A 260 19.66 1.86 14.93
N ALA A 261 18.60 1.21 14.43
CA ALA A 261 17.39 0.90 15.18
C ALA A 261 17.45 -0.55 15.69
N PRO A 262 17.52 -0.79 17.02
CA PRO A 262 17.50 -2.14 17.55
C PRO A 262 16.11 -2.77 17.40
N VAL A 263 16.09 -4.06 17.10
CA VAL A 263 14.86 -4.84 16.91
C VAL A 263 15.06 -6.27 17.42
N LEU A 264 14.03 -6.85 18.00
CA LEU A 264 13.99 -8.27 18.33
C LEU A 264 13.20 -9.00 17.24
N LEU A 265 13.86 -9.95 16.60
CA LEU A 265 13.25 -10.83 15.60
C LEU A 265 12.99 -12.20 16.22
N LEU A 266 11.74 -12.66 16.08
CA LEU A 266 11.37 -14.04 16.29
C LEU A 266 11.12 -14.68 14.94
N LEU A 267 11.75 -15.81 14.68
CA LEU A 267 11.59 -16.55 13.44
C LEU A 267 11.25 -18.00 13.75
N SER A 268 10.12 -18.46 13.22
CA SER A 268 9.70 -19.86 13.30
C SER A 268 9.97 -20.55 11.95
N THR A 269 10.80 -21.59 11.98
CA THR A 269 11.14 -22.41 10.81
C THR A 269 10.77 -23.86 11.06
N ASN A 270 10.94 -24.71 10.06
CA ASN A 270 10.78 -26.16 10.22
C ASN A 270 11.83 -26.78 11.15
N GLU A 271 12.99 -26.12 11.34
CA GLU A 271 14.10 -26.59 12.16
C GLU A 271 13.99 -26.13 13.61
N GLY A 272 13.18 -25.11 13.89
CA GLY A 272 13.00 -24.57 15.22
C GLY A 272 12.60 -23.11 15.24
N ARG A 273 12.62 -22.58 16.46
CA ARG A 273 12.31 -21.19 16.75
C ARG A 273 13.55 -20.46 17.19
N TYR A 274 13.76 -19.27 16.63
CA TYR A 274 14.92 -18.43 16.86
C TYR A 274 14.49 -17.07 17.37
N GLU A 275 15.21 -16.56 18.35
CA GLU A 275 15.09 -15.21 18.88
C GLU A 275 16.41 -14.49 18.67
N GLN A 276 16.40 -13.37 17.95
CA GLN A 276 17.61 -12.63 17.62
C GLN A 276 17.44 -11.15 17.89
N HIS A 277 18.40 -10.57 18.60
CA HIS A 277 18.55 -9.11 18.71
C HIS A 277 19.37 -8.62 17.51
N LEU A 278 18.74 -7.78 16.70
CA LEU A 278 19.33 -7.22 15.50
C LEU A 278 19.37 -5.68 15.61
N VAL A 279 20.26 -5.06 14.84
CA VAL A 279 20.27 -3.60 14.67
C VAL A 279 20.08 -3.31 13.19
N ASN A 280 18.97 -2.69 12.86
CA ASN A 280 18.69 -2.24 11.49
C ASN A 280 19.43 -0.92 11.24
N THR A 281 20.37 -0.95 10.28
CA THR A 281 21.13 0.23 9.87
C THR A 281 20.75 0.65 8.46
N LEU A 282 20.63 1.95 8.26
CA LEU A 282 20.37 2.56 6.97
C LEU A 282 21.50 3.51 6.62
N GLY A 283 21.84 3.58 5.34
CA GLY A 283 22.76 4.59 4.84
C GLY A 283 22.15 6.00 4.90
N SER A 284 23.00 7.03 4.89
CA SER A 284 22.56 8.42 5.00
C SER A 284 21.57 8.84 3.90
N ILE A 285 21.69 8.27 2.70
CA ILE A 285 20.77 8.55 1.58
C ILE A 285 19.38 7.98 1.85
N GLU A 286 19.32 6.75 2.39
CA GLU A 286 18.07 6.07 2.75
C GLU A 286 17.41 6.76 3.94
N LEU A 287 18.17 7.17 4.95
CA LEU A 287 17.66 7.96 6.08
C LEU A 287 16.92 9.20 5.59
N TRP A 288 17.48 9.92 4.63
CA TRP A 288 16.81 11.07 4.04
C TRP A 288 15.57 10.73 3.23
N ALA A 289 15.50 9.56 2.62
CA ALA A 289 14.29 9.11 1.93
C ALA A 289 13.13 8.84 2.90
N LEU A 290 13.46 8.38 4.12
CA LEU A 290 12.49 7.92 5.14
C LEU A 290 12.22 8.94 6.25
N SER A 291 12.93 10.08 6.29
CA SER A 291 12.76 11.11 7.29
C SER A 291 11.35 11.73 7.25
N THR A 292 10.71 11.88 8.40
CA THR A 292 9.31 12.31 8.55
C THR A 292 9.14 13.60 9.38
N SER A 293 10.22 14.15 9.97
CA SER A 293 10.08 15.42 10.70
C SER A 293 9.72 16.57 9.77
N VAL A 294 8.96 17.53 10.28
CA VAL A 294 8.46 18.65 9.48
C VAL A 294 9.61 19.42 8.81
N GLU A 295 10.68 19.70 9.55
CA GLU A 295 11.85 20.41 9.05
C GLU A 295 12.54 19.62 7.92
N ASP A 296 12.71 18.31 8.11
CA ASP A 296 13.39 17.45 7.14
C ASP A 296 12.55 17.26 5.88
N VAL A 297 11.24 17.08 6.03
CA VAL A 297 10.32 16.96 4.89
C VAL A 297 10.27 18.25 4.09
N THR A 298 10.21 19.41 4.77
CA THR A 298 10.16 20.72 4.11
C THR A 298 11.44 20.97 3.32
N LEU A 299 12.61 20.81 3.94
CA LEU A 299 13.91 20.99 3.27
C LEU A 299 14.05 20.04 2.07
N ARG A 300 13.75 18.77 2.29
CA ARG A 300 13.80 17.74 1.24
C ARG A 300 12.89 18.06 0.07
N SER A 301 11.67 18.52 0.32
CA SER A 301 10.69 18.83 -0.75
C SER A 301 11.16 19.99 -1.63
N VAL A 302 11.72 21.04 -1.04
CA VAL A 302 12.30 22.17 -1.80
C VAL A 302 13.45 21.70 -2.69
N LEU A 303 14.36 20.89 -2.13
CA LEU A 303 15.49 20.35 -2.88
C LEU A 303 15.05 19.37 -3.97
N TYR A 304 14.02 18.52 -3.73
CA TYR A 304 13.49 17.61 -4.72
C TYR A 304 12.91 18.34 -5.93
N THR A 305 12.21 19.45 -5.68
CA THR A 305 11.67 20.29 -6.77
C THR A 305 12.77 20.93 -7.60
N SER A 306 13.88 21.36 -6.98
CA SER A 306 14.94 22.11 -7.67
C SER A 306 16.01 21.23 -8.30
N LEU A 307 16.34 20.07 -7.73
CA LEU A 307 17.47 19.22 -8.10
C LEU A 307 17.08 17.80 -8.52
N GLY A 308 15.83 17.42 -8.29
CA GLY A 308 15.39 16.03 -8.38
C GLY A 308 15.83 15.17 -7.17
N ALA A 309 15.04 14.14 -6.86
CA ALA A 309 15.21 13.33 -5.65
C ALA A 309 16.59 12.65 -5.50
N PRO A 310 17.21 12.07 -6.55
CA PRO A 310 18.49 11.40 -6.41
C PRO A 310 19.65 12.35 -6.03
N VAL A 311 19.71 13.54 -6.66
CA VAL A 311 20.75 14.54 -6.39
C VAL A 311 20.54 15.17 -5.02
N ALA A 312 19.32 15.58 -4.72
CA ALA A 312 18.97 16.19 -3.44
C ALA A 312 19.33 15.28 -2.26
N ARG A 313 19.00 13.97 -2.32
CA ARG A 313 19.36 13.03 -1.25
C ARG A 313 20.86 12.86 -1.06
N LYS A 314 21.65 12.87 -2.14
CA LYS A 314 23.11 12.80 -2.03
C LYS A 314 23.67 14.03 -1.32
N ILE A 315 23.18 15.22 -1.65
CA ILE A 315 23.59 16.47 -1.00
C ILE A 315 23.19 16.49 0.48
N LEU A 316 21.94 16.17 0.77
CA LEU A 316 21.44 16.08 2.14
C LEU A 316 22.25 15.07 2.96
N ALA A 317 22.56 13.91 2.41
CA ALA A 317 23.36 12.88 3.08
C ALA A 317 24.81 13.36 3.35
N ARG A 318 25.36 14.19 2.47
CA ARG A 318 26.70 14.76 2.63
C ARG A 318 26.75 15.78 3.76
N PHE A 319 25.78 16.70 3.82
CA PHE A 319 25.76 17.77 4.84
C PHE A 319 25.18 17.30 6.17
N PHE A 320 24.24 16.37 6.13
CA PHE A 320 23.52 15.85 7.29
C PHE A 320 23.45 14.31 7.26
N PRO A 321 24.58 13.63 7.51
CA PRO A 321 24.68 12.18 7.39
C PRO A 321 23.77 11.40 8.35
N GLY A 322 23.32 12.05 9.42
CA GLY A 322 22.35 11.46 10.36
C GLY A 322 20.89 11.46 9.89
N GLY A 323 20.62 11.89 8.65
CA GLY A 323 19.27 11.88 8.06
C GLY A 323 18.33 12.96 8.59
N THR A 324 18.85 13.99 9.28
CA THR A 324 18.06 15.10 9.81
C THR A 324 18.84 16.39 9.85
N CYS A 325 18.17 17.50 9.52
CA CYS A 325 18.69 18.87 9.62
C CYS A 325 18.19 19.61 10.87
N ARG A 326 17.39 18.97 11.73
CA ARG A 326 16.68 19.61 12.86
C ARG A 326 17.60 20.38 13.80
N GLN A 327 18.76 19.83 14.13
CA GLN A 327 19.72 20.50 15.03
C GLN A 327 20.27 21.78 14.40
N GLU A 328 20.64 21.74 13.13
CA GLU A 328 21.16 22.90 12.40
C GLU A 328 20.08 23.97 12.23
N VAL A 329 18.86 23.59 11.86
CA VAL A 329 17.75 24.54 11.77
C VAL A 329 17.47 25.21 13.11
N ARG A 330 17.40 24.45 14.20
CA ARG A 330 17.22 25.01 15.56
C ARG A 330 18.35 25.95 15.93
N ARG A 331 19.60 25.58 15.69
CA ARG A 331 20.76 26.41 15.96
C ARG A 331 20.68 27.75 15.24
N ARG A 332 20.33 27.72 13.93
CA ARG A 332 20.20 28.97 13.13
C ARG A 332 19.04 29.83 13.60
N VAL A 333 17.90 29.23 13.93
CA VAL A 333 16.74 29.95 14.46
C VAL A 333 17.12 30.70 15.75
N VAL A 334 17.74 30.00 16.70
CA VAL A 334 18.17 30.62 17.96
C VAL A 334 19.13 31.82 17.74
N LEU A 335 20.20 31.61 16.97
CA LEU A 335 21.20 32.63 16.68
C LEU A 335 20.62 33.88 16.01
N ARG A 336 19.69 33.72 15.11
CA ARG A 336 19.06 34.83 14.37
C ARG A 336 18.00 35.54 15.19
N THR A 337 17.29 34.81 16.07
CA THR A 337 16.36 35.41 17.02
C THR A 337 17.12 36.28 18.05
N GLU A 338 18.25 35.82 18.58
CA GLU A 338 19.11 36.58 19.49
C GLU A 338 19.65 37.85 18.84
N LYS A 339 19.88 37.84 17.53
CA LYS A 339 20.30 39.02 16.77
C LYS A 339 19.16 39.96 16.38
N GLY A 340 17.90 39.56 16.63
CA GLY A 340 16.72 40.32 16.24
C GLY A 340 16.43 40.30 14.73
N GLU A 341 17.01 39.36 13.98
CA GLU A 341 16.86 39.24 12.52
C GLU A 341 15.56 38.51 12.09
N ILE A 342 15.05 37.64 12.94
CA ILE A 342 13.81 36.89 12.72
C ILE A 342 13.00 36.80 14.01
N GLU A 343 11.68 36.59 13.85
CA GLU A 343 10.80 36.32 14.99
C GLU A 343 11.09 34.92 15.58
N SER A 344 10.79 34.79 16.87
CA SER A 344 10.91 33.48 17.53
C SER A 344 10.05 32.44 16.83
N GLY A 345 10.67 31.32 16.41
CA GLY A 345 9.97 30.22 15.73
C GLY A 345 9.87 30.34 14.20
N ALA A 346 10.49 31.33 13.57
CA ALA A 346 10.52 31.51 12.11
C ALA A 346 11.33 30.42 11.38
N THR A 347 10.98 29.15 11.61
CA THR A 347 11.69 27.98 11.11
C THR A 347 11.65 27.88 9.57
N SER A 348 10.56 28.27 8.95
CA SER A 348 10.38 28.22 7.49
C SER A 348 11.37 29.10 6.73
N VAL A 349 11.69 30.29 7.25
CA VAL A 349 12.67 31.19 6.64
C VAL A 349 14.07 30.57 6.64
N VAL A 350 14.47 30.00 7.76
CA VAL A 350 15.76 29.31 7.91
C VAL A 350 15.88 28.11 7.02
N ILE A 351 14.80 27.34 6.85
CA ILE A 351 14.78 26.18 5.94
C ILE A 351 14.93 26.61 4.47
N GLN A 352 14.26 27.68 4.05
CA GLN A 352 14.39 28.19 2.67
C GLN A 352 15.81 28.69 2.38
N GLU A 353 16.43 29.39 3.31
CA GLU A 353 17.83 29.83 3.16
C GLU A 353 18.79 28.64 3.08
N LEU A 354 18.63 27.68 3.98
CA LEU A 354 19.41 26.43 3.95
C LEU A 354 19.25 25.68 2.63
N ALA A 355 18.02 25.62 2.12
CA ALA A 355 17.75 25.01 0.84
C ALA A 355 18.49 25.74 -0.30
N GLN A 356 18.46 27.08 -0.29
CA GLN A 356 19.14 27.88 -1.31
C GLN A 356 20.66 27.71 -1.26
N GLU A 357 21.25 27.66 -0.06
CA GLU A 357 22.69 27.36 0.10
C GLU A 357 23.06 26.01 -0.52
N LEU A 358 22.27 24.96 -0.27
CA LEU A 358 22.51 23.61 -0.79
C LEU A 358 22.29 23.53 -2.31
N ILE A 359 21.34 24.27 -2.86
CA ILE A 359 21.11 24.35 -4.32
C ILE A 359 22.30 25.01 -4.99
N THR A 360 22.77 26.13 -4.45
CA THR A 360 23.95 26.85 -4.97
C THR A 360 25.18 25.95 -4.94
N TYR A 361 25.42 25.29 -3.82
CA TYR A 361 26.52 24.32 -3.69
C TYR A 361 26.46 23.21 -4.76
N SER A 362 25.27 22.67 -5.02
CA SER A 362 25.08 21.63 -6.04
C SER A 362 25.44 22.10 -7.44
N ARG A 363 25.04 23.32 -7.78
CA ARG A 363 25.32 23.94 -9.09
C ARG A 363 26.81 24.18 -9.29
N ASP A 364 27.50 24.67 -8.26
CA ASP A 364 28.94 24.93 -8.30
C ASP A 364 29.74 23.63 -8.47
N GLU A 365 29.35 22.53 -7.78
CA GLU A 365 29.97 21.23 -7.97
C GLU A 365 29.76 20.69 -9.42
N THR A 366 28.57 20.87 -9.95
CA THR A 366 28.26 20.42 -11.33
C THR A 366 29.08 21.19 -12.36
N SER A 367 29.21 22.50 -12.20
CA SER A 367 30.01 23.34 -13.08
C SER A 367 31.49 22.95 -13.05
N LYS A 368 32.08 22.73 -11.88
CA LYS A 368 33.46 22.26 -11.72
C LYS A 368 33.70 20.84 -12.28
N ALA A 369 32.67 19.99 -12.31
CA ALA A 369 32.77 18.67 -12.91
C ALA A 369 32.68 18.68 -14.44
N MET A 370 32.05 19.69 -15.03
CA MET A 370 31.99 19.88 -16.49
C MET A 370 33.24 20.57 -17.08
N GLU A 371 34.04 21.24 -16.24
CA GLU A 371 35.30 21.91 -16.65
C GLU A 371 36.51 20.96 -16.59
N LYS A 372 36.33 19.76 -16.08
CA LYS A 372 37.37 18.68 -16.05
C LYS A 372 37.08 17.60 -17.08
#